data_b805360096bcdd5216b7017073854f9e
#
_entry.id   b805360096bcdd5216b7017073854f9e
#
_cell.length_a   1.000
_cell.length_b   1.000
_cell.length_c   1.000
_cell.angle_alpha   90.00
_cell.angle_beta   90.00
_cell.angle_gamma   90.00
#
_symmetry.space_group_name_H-M   'P 1'
#
loop_
_entity.id
_entity.type
_entity.pdbx_description
1 polymer ?
#
loop_
_entity_poly.entity_id
_entity_poly.type
_entity_poly.pdbx_seq_one_letter_code
_entity_poly.pdbx_strand_id
1 'polypeptide(L)'
;MNTNERSTPRGERVGAGVLGAALFALAGGVVYYALWSVNIIAAISGIICVICALKGYEIFAGARTKRGIFISVAVSALMLVLAWYFCYCSDIHAYWEAAFAAGEAEYAPTIWECLRYGYMDLPANPGYLVDLILSLAMGGVGCWGYVAHSLRTEEEIAARRAEQDRTMELARLQAEQAEQAARAEEEESRE
;
A
#
# COMPACT_ATOMS: atom_id res chain seq x y z
N MET A 1 2.96 40.42 -7.76
CA MET A 1 3.64 39.14 -8.07
C MET A 1 2.67 38.01 -7.66
N ASN A 2 1.79 37.61 -8.60
CA ASN A 2 0.71 36.66 -8.37
C ASN A 2 1.21 35.25 -8.64
N THR A 3 1.60 34.52 -7.60
CA THR A 3 1.88 33.10 -7.67
C THR A 3 0.63 32.30 -7.29
N ASN A 4 -0.43 32.44 -8.10
CA ASN A 4 -1.55 31.50 -8.10
C ASN A 4 -1.26 30.44 -9.18
N GLU A 5 -0.19 29.68 -9.03
CA GLU A 5 -0.07 28.41 -9.71
C GLU A 5 -1.10 27.46 -9.06
N ARG A 6 -2.31 27.45 -9.62
CA ARG A 6 -3.25 26.35 -9.45
C ARG A 6 -2.53 25.10 -9.88
N SER A 7 -2.03 24.34 -8.90
CA SER A 7 -1.60 22.97 -9.12
C SER A 7 -2.80 22.21 -9.66
N THR A 8 -2.90 22.12 -10.99
CA THR A 8 -3.79 21.16 -11.64
C THR A 8 -3.54 19.81 -10.97
N PRO A 9 -4.57 19.10 -10.49
CA PRO A 9 -4.39 17.77 -9.94
C PRO A 9 -3.69 16.95 -11.02
N ARG A 10 -2.42 16.61 -10.80
CA ARG A 10 -1.69 15.68 -11.66
C ARG A 10 -2.50 14.40 -11.64
N GLY A 11 -3.02 14.00 -12.80
CA GLY A 11 -3.77 12.76 -12.93
C GLY A 11 -2.98 11.63 -12.31
N GLU A 12 -3.62 10.82 -11.48
CA GLU A 12 -3.03 9.66 -10.82
C GLU A 12 -2.34 8.77 -11.86
N ARG A 13 -1.05 8.54 -11.69
CA ARG A 13 -0.27 7.62 -12.54
C ARG A 13 -0.33 6.22 -11.94
N VAL A 14 -1.45 5.54 -12.12
CA VAL A 14 -1.69 4.21 -11.55
C VAL A 14 -0.57 3.23 -11.89
N GLY A 15 -0.11 3.18 -13.16
CA GLY A 15 0.98 2.29 -13.57
C GLY A 15 2.30 2.56 -12.83
N ALA A 16 2.68 3.84 -12.67
CA ALA A 16 3.85 4.20 -11.89
C ALA A 16 3.66 3.86 -10.40
N GLY A 17 2.45 4.07 -9.86
CA GLY A 17 2.10 3.70 -8.50
C GLY A 17 2.24 2.20 -8.22
N VAL A 18 1.76 1.35 -9.13
CA VAL A 18 1.92 -0.12 -9.04
C VAL A 18 3.40 -0.51 -9.04
N LEU A 19 4.21 0.07 -9.92
CA LEU A 19 5.66 -0.18 -9.93
C LEU A 19 6.33 0.26 -8.64
N GLY A 20 5.96 1.45 -8.12
CA GLY A 20 6.46 1.94 -6.84
C GLY A 20 6.07 1.03 -5.68
N ALA A 21 4.81 0.59 -5.62
CA ALA A 21 4.34 -0.36 -4.62
C ALA A 21 5.12 -1.68 -4.69
N ALA A 22 5.36 -2.23 -5.89
CA ALA A 22 6.09 -3.46 -6.09
C ALA A 22 7.57 -3.35 -5.66
N LEU A 23 8.25 -2.27 -6.04
CA LEU A 23 9.65 -2.04 -5.65
C LEU A 23 9.82 -1.91 -4.13
N PHE A 24 8.93 -1.18 -3.48
CA PHE A 24 8.98 -1.01 -2.03
C PHE A 24 8.52 -2.26 -1.28
N ALA A 25 7.54 -3.00 -1.82
CA ALA A 25 7.14 -4.30 -1.27
C ALA A 25 8.27 -5.34 -1.38
N LEU A 26 9.08 -5.27 -2.43
CA LEU A 26 10.25 -6.13 -2.57
C LEU A 26 11.29 -5.87 -1.47
N ALA A 27 11.51 -4.61 -1.08
CA ALA A 27 12.33 -4.29 0.09
C ALA A 27 11.73 -4.88 1.38
N GLY A 28 10.39 -4.87 1.53
CA GLY A 28 9.68 -5.56 2.62
C GLY A 28 9.91 -7.08 2.60
N GLY A 29 9.94 -7.70 1.41
CA GLY A 29 10.26 -9.12 1.22
C GLY A 29 11.69 -9.48 1.65
N VAL A 30 12.65 -8.61 1.36
CA VAL A 30 14.06 -8.78 1.83
C VAL A 30 14.11 -8.74 3.37
N VAL A 31 13.39 -7.82 3.99
CA VAL A 31 13.27 -7.75 5.46
C VAL A 31 12.62 -9.03 6.01
N TYR A 32 11.59 -9.56 5.33
CA TYR A 32 10.96 -10.83 5.68
C TYR A 32 11.99 -11.96 5.70
N TYR A 33 12.77 -12.13 4.63
CA TYR A 33 13.81 -13.14 4.53
C TYR A 33 14.89 -12.99 5.62
N ALA A 34 15.32 -11.75 5.90
CA ALA A 34 16.30 -11.49 6.94
C ALA A 34 15.78 -11.85 8.35
N LEU A 35 14.52 -11.54 8.67
CA LEU A 35 13.89 -11.93 9.94
C LEU A 35 13.69 -13.44 10.04
N TRP A 36 13.34 -14.08 8.94
CA TRP A 36 13.22 -15.54 8.84
C TRP A 36 14.55 -16.23 9.14
N SER A 37 15.64 -15.79 8.56
CA SER A 37 16.97 -16.39 8.73
C SER A 37 17.52 -16.30 10.16
N VAL A 38 17.03 -15.36 10.98
CA VAL A 38 17.36 -15.24 12.42
C VAL A 38 16.31 -15.88 13.34
N ASN A 39 15.35 -16.63 12.77
CA ASN A 39 14.28 -17.32 13.49
C ASN A 39 13.39 -16.39 14.35
N ILE A 40 13.24 -15.12 13.94
CA ILE A 40 12.35 -14.16 14.55
C ILE A 40 10.98 -14.28 13.87
N ILE A 41 9.91 -14.17 14.67
CA ILE A 41 8.52 -14.24 14.18
C ILE A 41 8.33 -13.27 13.02
N ALA A 42 8.16 -13.82 11.82
CA ALA A 42 8.04 -13.08 10.57
C ALA A 42 6.73 -12.24 10.47
N ALA A 43 5.81 -12.38 11.42
CA ALA A 43 4.53 -11.67 11.46
C ALA A 43 4.69 -10.14 11.41
N ILE A 44 5.72 -9.58 12.05
CA ILE A 44 5.99 -8.12 12.05
C ILE A 44 6.36 -7.61 10.66
N SER A 45 7.01 -8.45 9.85
CA SER A 45 7.39 -8.07 8.48
C SER A 45 6.19 -7.84 7.56
N GLY A 46 5.06 -8.48 7.83
CA GLY A 46 3.81 -8.24 7.11
C GLY A 46 3.36 -6.78 7.21
N ILE A 47 3.45 -6.19 8.40
CA ILE A 47 3.12 -4.78 8.64
C ILE A 47 4.09 -3.88 7.85
N ILE A 48 5.40 -4.16 7.93
CA ILE A 48 6.44 -3.40 7.25
C ILE A 48 6.23 -3.45 5.73
N CYS A 49 5.96 -4.63 5.17
CA CYS A 49 5.73 -4.81 3.74
C CYS A 49 4.56 -3.97 3.23
N VAL A 50 3.44 -3.96 3.97
CA VAL A 50 2.25 -3.16 3.61
C VAL A 50 2.54 -1.66 3.68
N ILE A 51 3.19 -1.18 4.75
CA ILE A 51 3.55 0.24 4.88
C ILE A 51 4.50 0.66 3.76
N CYS A 52 5.50 -0.15 3.43
CA CYS A 52 6.42 0.10 2.33
C CYS A 52 5.67 0.19 1.00
N ALA A 53 4.79 -0.77 0.69
CA ALA A 53 4.01 -0.77 -0.55
C ALA A 53 3.12 0.46 -0.69
N LEU A 54 2.44 0.87 0.39
CA LEU A 54 1.59 2.07 0.43
C LEU A 54 2.42 3.33 0.18
N LYS A 55 3.57 3.46 0.83
CA LYS A 55 4.49 4.59 0.62
C LYS A 55 5.08 4.59 -0.78
N GLY A 56 5.46 3.45 -1.30
CA GLY A 56 5.95 3.30 -2.67
C GLY A 56 4.91 3.75 -3.69
N TYR A 57 3.66 3.33 -3.53
CA TYR A 57 2.56 3.78 -4.39
C TYR A 57 2.38 5.30 -4.34
N GLU A 58 2.28 5.87 -3.13
CA GLU A 58 2.07 7.31 -2.93
C GLU A 58 3.16 8.16 -3.61
N ILE A 59 4.42 7.75 -3.47
CA ILE A 59 5.57 8.47 -4.05
C ILE A 59 5.52 8.45 -5.59
N PHE A 60 5.22 7.29 -6.19
CA PHE A 60 5.27 7.12 -7.64
C PHE A 60 3.99 7.54 -8.36
N ALA A 61 2.83 7.34 -7.75
CA ALA A 61 1.55 7.77 -8.30
C ALA A 61 1.34 9.29 -8.18
N GLY A 62 2.01 9.94 -7.22
CA GLY A 62 1.86 11.37 -6.93
C GLY A 62 0.52 11.75 -6.29
N ALA A 63 -0.32 10.78 -5.98
CA ALA A 63 -1.62 10.98 -5.34
C ALA A 63 -1.96 9.77 -4.45
N ARG A 64 -2.69 10.07 -3.36
CA ARG A 64 -3.21 9.06 -2.44
C ARG A 64 -4.68 8.87 -2.74
N THR A 65 -5.03 7.72 -3.32
CA THR A 65 -6.41 7.42 -3.70
C THR A 65 -6.87 6.12 -3.05
N LYS A 66 -8.19 5.97 -2.87
CA LYS A 66 -8.78 4.72 -2.36
C LYS A 66 -8.37 3.52 -3.22
N ARG A 67 -8.32 3.70 -4.55
CA ARG A 67 -7.87 2.66 -5.49
C ARG A 67 -6.42 2.29 -5.26
N GLY A 68 -5.55 3.30 -5.07
CA GLY A 68 -4.14 3.11 -4.78
C GLY A 68 -3.89 2.31 -3.50
N ILE A 69 -4.69 2.52 -2.46
CA ILE A 69 -4.60 1.77 -1.21
C ILE A 69 -4.91 0.28 -1.46
N PHE A 70 -6.02 -0.03 -2.15
CA PHE A 70 -6.36 -1.43 -2.45
C PHE A 70 -5.31 -2.12 -3.31
N ILE A 71 -4.79 -1.43 -4.33
CA ILE A 71 -3.71 -1.95 -5.19
C ILE A 71 -2.46 -2.23 -4.35
N SER A 72 -2.06 -1.30 -3.49
CA SER A 72 -0.87 -1.47 -2.64
C SER A 72 -1.01 -2.65 -1.67
N VAL A 73 -2.18 -2.84 -1.07
CA VAL A 73 -2.48 -3.98 -0.20
C VAL A 73 -2.42 -5.29 -0.97
N ALA A 74 -3.00 -5.34 -2.18
CA ALA A 74 -2.95 -6.54 -3.02
C ALA A 74 -1.52 -6.87 -3.45
N VAL A 75 -0.74 -5.86 -3.85
CA VAL A 75 0.67 -6.03 -4.23
C VAL A 75 1.51 -6.51 -3.03
N SER A 76 1.31 -5.91 -1.84
CA SER A 76 2.04 -6.33 -0.64
C SER A 76 1.70 -7.76 -0.21
N ALA A 77 0.42 -8.16 -0.28
CA ALA A 77 0.00 -9.53 0.01
C ALA A 77 0.64 -10.54 -0.96
N LEU A 78 0.65 -10.23 -2.26
CA LEU A 78 1.31 -11.07 -3.26
C LEU A 78 2.80 -11.20 -2.98
N MET A 79 3.49 -10.09 -2.70
CA MET A 79 4.93 -10.11 -2.40
C MET A 79 5.25 -10.86 -1.11
N LEU A 80 4.38 -10.78 -0.10
CA LEU A 80 4.52 -11.52 1.14
C LEU A 80 4.41 -13.04 0.89
N VAL A 81 3.43 -13.48 0.08
CA VAL A 81 3.29 -14.88 -0.31
C VAL A 81 4.52 -15.37 -1.09
N LEU A 82 5.05 -14.57 -2.02
CA LEU A 82 6.25 -14.91 -2.78
C LEU A 82 7.50 -15.01 -1.87
N ALA A 83 7.69 -14.06 -0.95
CA ALA A 83 8.79 -14.08 0.02
C ALA A 83 8.69 -15.31 0.95
N TRP A 84 7.51 -15.59 1.48
CA TRP A 84 7.25 -16.76 2.30
C TRP A 84 7.55 -18.07 1.52
N TYR A 85 7.07 -18.19 0.27
CA TYR A 85 7.34 -19.37 -0.54
C TYR A 85 8.82 -19.56 -0.82
N PHE A 86 9.54 -18.46 -1.07
CA PHE A 86 10.99 -18.50 -1.24
C PHE A 86 11.72 -18.97 0.03
N CYS A 87 11.32 -18.47 1.21
CA CYS A 87 11.87 -18.92 2.50
C CYS A 87 11.63 -20.42 2.71
N TYR A 88 10.41 -20.88 2.48
CA TYR A 88 10.03 -22.27 2.56
C TYR A 88 10.90 -23.16 1.66
N CYS A 89 11.06 -22.77 0.40
CA CYS A 89 11.92 -23.52 -0.54
C CYS A 89 13.42 -23.50 -0.13
N SER A 90 13.88 -22.40 0.47
CA SER A 90 15.26 -22.29 0.99
C SER A 90 15.49 -23.26 2.15
N ASP A 91 14.51 -23.41 3.05
CA ASP A 91 14.61 -24.35 4.18
C ASP A 91 14.62 -25.80 3.69
N ILE A 92 13.75 -26.15 2.70
CA ILE A 92 13.75 -27.47 2.08
C ILE A 92 15.10 -27.76 1.42
N HIS A 93 15.64 -26.80 0.68
CA HIS A 93 16.93 -26.93 0.03
C HIS A 93 18.05 -27.16 1.05
N ALA A 94 18.09 -26.36 2.12
CA ALA A 94 19.07 -26.52 3.20
C ALA A 94 18.95 -27.88 3.91
N TYR A 95 17.72 -28.37 4.11
CA TYR A 95 17.48 -29.69 4.69
C TYR A 95 18.06 -30.81 3.81
N TRP A 96 17.80 -30.76 2.50
CA TRP A 96 18.30 -31.78 1.58
C TRP A 96 19.83 -31.70 1.39
N GLU A 97 20.42 -30.50 1.39
CA GLU A 97 21.89 -30.36 1.38
C GLU A 97 22.53 -30.99 2.64
N ALA A 98 21.94 -30.76 3.80
CA ALA A 98 22.42 -31.37 5.05
C ALA A 98 22.28 -32.90 5.04
N ALA A 99 21.14 -33.44 4.57
CA ALA A 99 20.93 -34.89 4.44
C ALA A 99 21.90 -35.53 3.43
N PHE A 100 22.17 -34.86 2.31
CA PHE A 100 23.16 -35.32 1.33
C PHE A 100 24.57 -35.32 1.93
N ALA A 101 24.97 -34.28 2.64
CA ALA A 101 26.27 -34.19 3.31
C ALA A 101 26.43 -35.26 4.42
N ALA A 102 25.34 -35.66 5.07
CA ALA A 102 25.33 -36.74 6.05
C ALA A 102 25.34 -38.15 5.43
N GLY A 103 25.18 -38.28 4.10
CA GLY A 103 25.06 -39.56 3.41
C GLY A 103 23.70 -40.23 3.55
N GLU A 104 22.69 -39.50 4.04
CA GLU A 104 21.31 -39.98 4.23
C GLU A 104 20.44 -39.84 2.97
N ALA A 105 20.88 -39.01 2.01
CA ALA A 105 20.23 -38.81 0.72
C ALA A 105 21.26 -39.05 -0.43
N GLU A 106 20.78 -39.63 -1.52
CA GLU A 106 21.57 -39.85 -2.72
C GLU A 106 21.71 -38.57 -3.59
N TYR A 107 20.80 -37.61 -3.39
CA TYR A 107 20.71 -36.40 -4.21
C TYR A 107 20.20 -35.22 -3.37
N ALA A 108 20.78 -34.05 -3.58
CA ALA A 108 20.28 -32.77 -3.04
C ALA A 108 19.65 -31.93 -4.18
N PRO A 109 18.35 -31.63 -4.13
CA PRO A 109 17.70 -30.83 -5.15
C PRO A 109 18.24 -29.39 -5.12
N THR A 110 18.39 -28.79 -6.31
CA THR A 110 18.78 -27.38 -6.41
C THR A 110 17.65 -26.47 -5.93
N ILE A 111 17.97 -25.21 -5.57
CA ILE A 111 16.95 -24.22 -5.16
C ILE A 111 15.86 -24.03 -6.24
N TRP A 112 16.21 -24.13 -7.52
CA TRP A 112 15.26 -24.03 -8.63
C TRP A 112 14.30 -25.20 -8.70
N GLU A 113 14.74 -26.39 -8.36
CA GLU A 113 13.88 -27.57 -8.25
C GLU A 113 12.97 -27.46 -7.04
N CYS A 114 13.47 -26.98 -5.90
CA CYS A 114 12.65 -26.70 -4.74
C CYS A 114 11.56 -25.63 -5.05
N LEU A 115 11.90 -24.57 -5.78
CA LEU A 115 10.93 -23.55 -6.20
C LEU A 115 9.88 -24.10 -7.18
N ARG A 116 10.26 -25.08 -8.00
CA ARG A 116 9.34 -25.67 -9.00
C ARG A 116 8.42 -26.72 -8.42
N TYR A 117 8.88 -27.51 -7.46
CA TYR A 117 8.18 -28.71 -6.97
C TYR A 117 7.86 -28.67 -5.47
N GLY A 118 8.44 -27.73 -4.72
CA GLY A 118 8.28 -27.62 -3.25
C GLY A 118 6.83 -27.51 -2.78
N TYR A 119 5.91 -27.05 -3.64
CA TYR A 119 4.48 -26.99 -3.31
C TYR A 119 3.86 -28.39 -3.07
N MET A 120 4.48 -29.47 -3.58
CA MET A 120 4.00 -30.85 -3.39
C MET A 120 4.20 -31.30 -1.96
N ASP A 121 5.22 -30.80 -1.27
CA ASP A 121 5.55 -31.17 0.12
C ASP A 121 4.85 -30.29 1.15
N LEU A 122 4.17 -29.24 0.70
CA LEU A 122 3.46 -28.29 1.54
C LEU A 122 2.42 -28.93 2.47
N PRO A 123 1.59 -29.91 2.00
CA PRO A 123 0.60 -30.57 2.84
C PRO A 123 1.21 -31.38 3.99
N ALA A 124 2.45 -31.84 3.84
CA ALA A 124 3.17 -32.58 4.87
C ALA A 124 3.72 -31.67 5.98
N ASN A 125 3.82 -30.36 5.74
CA ASN A 125 4.41 -29.38 6.62
C ASN A 125 3.45 -28.23 6.97
N PRO A 126 2.35 -28.48 7.71
CA PRO A 126 1.30 -27.49 7.96
C PRO A 126 1.78 -26.28 8.76
N GLY A 127 2.88 -26.39 9.51
CA GLY A 127 3.46 -25.30 10.29
C GLY A 127 3.79 -24.07 9.44
N TYR A 128 4.33 -24.28 8.24
CA TYR A 128 4.64 -23.16 7.32
C TYR A 128 3.39 -22.41 6.84
N LEU A 129 2.26 -23.11 6.67
CA LEU A 129 0.98 -22.48 6.33
C LEU A 129 0.46 -21.60 7.47
N VAL A 130 0.65 -22.03 8.72
CA VAL A 130 0.28 -21.24 9.90
C VAL A 130 1.08 -19.94 9.94
N ASP A 131 2.38 -19.98 9.65
CA ASP A 131 3.23 -18.79 9.61
C ASP A 131 2.79 -17.81 8.50
N LEU A 132 2.40 -18.33 7.33
CA LEU A 132 1.83 -17.50 6.25
C LEU A 132 0.54 -16.83 6.69
N ILE A 133 -0.40 -17.61 7.25
CA ILE A 133 -1.69 -17.07 7.70
C ILE A 133 -1.47 -16.01 8.78
N LEU A 134 -0.58 -16.25 9.72
CA LEU A 134 -0.26 -15.31 10.80
C LEU A 134 0.36 -14.02 10.24
N SER A 135 1.29 -14.14 9.29
CA SER A 135 1.93 -12.99 8.64
C SER A 135 0.92 -12.15 7.84
N LEU A 136 0.01 -12.79 7.11
CA LEU A 136 -1.07 -12.12 6.39
C LEU A 136 -2.07 -11.46 7.34
N ALA A 137 -2.45 -12.13 8.42
CA ALA A 137 -3.35 -11.58 9.44
C ALA A 137 -2.75 -10.34 10.12
N MET A 138 -1.48 -10.40 10.52
CA MET A 138 -0.77 -9.26 11.11
C MET A 138 -0.58 -8.12 10.12
N GLY A 139 -0.28 -8.43 8.85
CA GLY A 139 -0.26 -7.45 7.76
C GLY A 139 -1.62 -6.77 7.59
N GLY A 140 -2.71 -7.53 7.64
CA GLY A 140 -4.08 -7.02 7.57
C GLY A 140 -4.43 -6.10 8.76
N VAL A 141 -4.09 -6.51 9.98
CA VAL A 141 -4.33 -5.69 11.20
C VAL A 141 -3.51 -4.40 11.16
N GLY A 142 -2.21 -4.48 10.79
CA GLY A 142 -1.36 -3.29 10.65
C GLY A 142 -1.84 -2.35 9.55
N CYS A 143 -2.33 -2.91 8.43
CA CYS A 143 -2.92 -2.17 7.35
C CYS A 143 -4.23 -1.47 7.76
N TRP A 144 -5.08 -2.12 8.57
CA TRP A 144 -6.37 -1.59 8.98
C TRP A 144 -6.25 -0.22 9.65
N GLY A 145 -5.35 -0.07 10.62
CA GLY A 145 -5.11 1.20 11.30
C GLY A 145 -4.69 2.30 10.33
N TYR A 146 -3.77 1.99 9.43
CA TYR A 146 -3.28 2.94 8.42
C TYR A 146 -4.35 3.30 7.39
N VAL A 147 -5.09 2.31 6.88
CA VAL A 147 -6.18 2.50 5.92
C VAL A 147 -7.32 3.30 6.54
N ALA A 148 -7.76 2.95 7.74
CA ALA A 148 -8.81 3.64 8.46
C ALA A 148 -8.46 5.11 8.72
N HIS A 149 -7.23 5.39 9.16
CA HIS A 149 -6.76 6.76 9.33
C HIS A 149 -6.72 7.52 8.01
N SER A 150 -6.24 6.88 6.95
CA SER A 150 -6.14 7.47 5.62
C SER A 150 -7.50 7.82 5.01
N LEU A 151 -8.49 6.93 5.18
CA LEU A 151 -9.85 7.17 4.69
C LEU A 151 -10.54 8.30 5.45
N ARG A 152 -10.36 8.37 6.78
CA ARG A 152 -10.90 9.48 7.59
C ARG A 152 -10.32 10.82 7.18
N THR A 153 -9.01 10.88 6.94
CA THR A 153 -8.34 12.12 6.51
C THR A 153 -8.86 12.60 5.15
N GLU A 154 -9.15 11.68 4.20
CA GLU A 154 -9.75 12.06 2.91
C GLU A 154 -11.18 12.59 3.06
N GLU A 155 -11.99 11.98 3.93
CA GLU A 155 -13.34 12.44 4.21
C GLU A 155 -13.34 13.83 4.86
N GLU A 156 -12.44 14.08 5.81
CA GLU A 156 -12.27 15.39 6.44
C GLU A 156 -11.82 16.46 5.43
N ILE A 157 -10.88 16.13 4.53
CA ILE A 157 -10.43 17.04 3.47
C ILE A 157 -11.57 17.32 2.49
N ALA A 158 -12.35 16.32 2.11
CA ALA A 158 -13.50 16.48 1.24
C ALA A 158 -14.60 17.34 1.89
N ALA A 159 -14.87 17.12 3.18
CA ALA A 159 -15.82 17.93 3.95
C ALA A 159 -15.39 19.41 4.03
N ARG A 160 -14.11 19.66 4.33
CA ARG A 160 -13.56 21.03 4.37
C ARG A 160 -13.63 21.73 3.01
N ARG A 161 -13.38 21.01 1.91
CA ARG A 161 -13.53 21.57 0.55
C ARG A 161 -14.98 21.93 0.25
N ALA A 162 -15.92 21.05 0.56
CA ALA A 162 -17.33 21.31 0.38
C ALA A 162 -17.83 22.52 1.20
N GLU A 163 -17.28 22.71 2.39
CA GLU A 163 -17.59 23.88 3.24
C GLU A 163 -16.99 25.17 2.65
N GLN A 164 -15.76 25.11 2.14
CA GLN A 164 -15.14 26.25 1.44
C GLN A 164 -15.90 26.65 0.18
N ASP A 165 -16.34 25.68 -0.62
CA ASP A 165 -17.12 25.94 -1.83
C ASP A 165 -18.46 26.62 -1.49
N ARG A 166 -19.15 26.14 -0.43
CA ARG A 166 -20.38 26.79 0.05
C ARG A 166 -20.16 28.21 0.54
N THR A 167 -19.07 28.45 1.29
CA THR A 167 -18.77 29.81 1.77
C THR A 167 -18.42 30.76 0.64
N MET A 168 -17.71 30.30 -0.39
CA MET A 168 -17.45 31.09 -1.58
C MET A 168 -18.72 31.38 -2.39
N GLU A 169 -19.63 30.44 -2.52
CA GLU A 169 -20.90 30.62 -3.19
C GLU A 169 -21.78 31.65 -2.47
N LEU A 170 -21.87 31.55 -1.13
CA LEU A 170 -22.60 32.53 -0.31
C LEU A 170 -22.00 33.94 -0.43
N ALA A 171 -20.68 34.05 -0.41
CA ALA A 171 -20.00 35.34 -0.58
C ALA A 171 -20.28 35.95 -1.96
N ARG A 172 -20.34 35.12 -3.00
CA ARG A 172 -20.69 35.56 -4.36
C ARG A 172 -22.13 36.06 -4.45
N LEU A 173 -23.08 35.33 -3.88
CA LEU A 173 -24.47 35.75 -3.84
C LEU A 173 -24.68 37.07 -3.05
N GLN A 174 -23.97 37.24 -1.93
CA GLN A 174 -23.97 38.49 -1.19
C GLN A 174 -23.40 39.66 -2.00
N ALA A 175 -22.33 39.44 -2.74
CA ALA A 175 -21.74 40.46 -3.61
C ALA A 175 -22.68 40.84 -4.76
N GLU A 176 -23.36 39.88 -5.38
CA GLU A 176 -24.36 40.13 -6.42
C GLU A 176 -25.58 40.93 -5.88
N GLN A 177 -26.05 40.62 -4.66
CA GLN A 177 -27.11 41.34 -4.00
C GLN A 177 -26.71 42.79 -3.66
N ALA A 178 -25.47 42.97 -3.17
CA ALA A 178 -24.95 44.32 -2.86
C ALA A 178 -24.80 45.17 -4.14
N GLU A 179 -24.39 44.56 -5.25
CA GLU A 179 -24.30 45.27 -6.54
C GLU A 179 -25.68 45.66 -7.09
N GLN A 180 -26.68 44.78 -6.93
CA GLN A 180 -28.07 45.09 -7.33
C GLN A 180 -28.64 46.20 -6.48
N ALA A 181 -28.40 46.18 -5.16
CA ALA A 181 -28.86 47.26 -4.26
C ALA A 181 -28.21 48.60 -4.60
N ALA A 182 -26.90 48.62 -4.88
CA ALA A 182 -26.22 49.84 -5.28
C ALA A 182 -26.73 50.39 -6.62
N ARG A 183 -27.09 49.55 -7.56
CA ARG A 183 -27.69 50.01 -8.87
C ARG A 183 -29.09 50.58 -8.66
N ALA A 184 -29.89 49.98 -7.76
CA ALA A 184 -31.24 50.53 -7.46
C ALA A 184 -31.17 51.92 -6.80
N GLU A 185 -30.22 52.13 -5.86
CA GLU A 185 -29.99 53.44 -5.22
C GLU A 185 -29.51 54.51 -6.26
N GLU A 186 -28.67 54.11 -7.23
CA GLU A 186 -28.24 55.00 -8.32
C GLU A 186 -29.39 55.41 -9.25
N GLU A 187 -30.32 54.49 -9.52
CA GLU A 187 -31.54 54.79 -10.33
C GLU A 187 -32.47 55.75 -9.59
N GLU A 188 -32.74 55.53 -8.29
CA GLU A 188 -33.60 56.38 -7.47
C GLU A 188 -32.99 57.80 -7.32
N SER A 189 -31.69 57.96 -7.30
CA SER A 189 -31.01 59.26 -7.20
C SER A 189 -31.02 60.08 -8.51
N ARG A 190 -31.42 59.47 -9.62
CA ARG A 190 -31.47 60.11 -10.94
C ARG A 190 -32.87 60.63 -11.34
N GLU A 191 -33.93 60.23 -10.60
CA GLU A 191 -35.27 60.75 -10.76
C GLU A 191 -35.48 62.00 -9.88
#